data_ecea7442eef0930b79a5352833fcb62d
#
_entry.id   ecea7442eef0930b79a5352833fcb62d
#
_cell.length_a   1.000
_cell.length_b   1.000
_cell.length_c   1.000
_cell.angle_alpha   90.00
_cell.angle_beta   90.00
_cell.angle_gamma   90.00
#
_symmetry.space_group_name_H-M   'P 1'
#
loop_
_entity.id
_entity.type
_entity.pdbx_description
1 polymer ?
#
loop_
_entity_poly.entity_id
_entity_poly.type
_entity_poly.pdbx_seq_one_letter_code
_entity_poly.pdbx_strand_id
1 'polypeptide(L)'
;MALPERMKFGIFMGPFHRVGENPTLAIDRDLELVQWLDHLGFDEAWIGEHHSAGWETISSPELFMAVAADRTKHIKLGTGVISLPYHHPLILADRIIQLDHMTRGRTMFGVGPGALPSDAHMMGIDPATQRRRMEESLGAIMQLLTSDEPVSIETDWFTLKDARLQLRPYTYPHFEITVAATVSPSGPRTAGRYGVGLLSLGATSMGGFAVLGDHWKVWNDQAQEHGHAVDRSAWRLVGPMHIAPTREQAFREIEYGIYDWVDYFQNVVALPLAPEETDPRKWPQALVDSGTAVIGTPDDAITQLERLKKQAGGFGCFMIMANDWVERQASLNSYELLAKEVFPHFQGSADRAVASRDWCRDDHDTLIGGAMNAVIQEIDRY
;
A
#
# COMPACT_ATOMS: atom_id res chain seq x y z
N MET A 1 -9.83 -10.17 -27.42
CA MET A 1 -8.76 -10.21 -26.44
C MET A 1 -9.21 -9.38 -25.25
N ALA A 2 -9.30 -9.95 -24.04
CA ALA A 2 -9.59 -9.16 -22.84
C ALA A 2 -8.44 -8.16 -22.62
N LEU A 3 -8.75 -6.95 -22.17
CA LEU A 3 -7.70 -6.00 -21.79
C LEU A 3 -6.94 -6.59 -20.58
N PRO A 4 -5.62 -6.40 -20.51
CA PRO A 4 -4.86 -6.82 -19.33
C PRO A 4 -5.41 -6.08 -18.09
N GLU A 5 -5.49 -6.78 -16.96
CA GLU A 5 -5.78 -6.16 -15.68
C GLU A 5 -4.69 -5.12 -15.38
N ARG A 6 -5.12 -3.88 -15.11
CA ARG A 6 -4.21 -2.81 -14.74
C ARG A 6 -3.81 -3.00 -13.27
N MET A 7 -2.57 -3.42 -13.01
CA MET A 7 -2.01 -3.43 -11.66
C MET A 7 -1.96 -2.01 -11.11
N LYS A 8 -2.41 -1.82 -9.86
CA LYS A 8 -2.27 -0.56 -9.13
C LYS A 8 -0.93 -0.48 -8.44
N PHE A 9 -0.49 0.74 -8.21
CA PHE A 9 0.71 1.04 -7.43
C PHE A 9 0.39 2.05 -6.34
N GLY A 10 0.96 1.82 -5.17
CA GLY A 10 0.75 2.68 -4.02
C GLY A 10 2.00 2.82 -3.16
N ILE A 11 1.85 3.60 -2.11
CA ILE A 11 2.84 3.72 -1.04
C ILE A 11 2.23 3.26 0.27
N PHE A 12 3.00 2.53 1.06
CA PHE A 12 2.71 2.22 2.44
C PHE A 12 3.64 3.06 3.32
N MET A 13 3.06 4.02 3.98
CA MET A 13 3.76 4.93 4.87
C MET A 13 3.53 4.48 6.32
N GLY A 14 4.42 3.58 6.82
CA GLY A 14 4.75 3.62 8.22
C GLY A 14 5.68 4.83 8.31
N PRO A 15 5.26 6.01 8.77
CA PRO A 15 5.99 7.24 8.51
C PRO A 15 7.31 7.27 9.28
N PHE A 16 8.24 6.45 8.79
CA PHE A 16 9.56 6.21 9.38
C PHE A 16 10.42 7.47 9.23
N HIS A 17 10.76 8.08 10.34
CA HIS A 17 11.61 9.26 10.41
C HIS A 17 12.80 9.01 11.30
N ARG A 18 13.95 9.59 10.95
CA ARG A 18 15.14 9.51 11.80
C ARG A 18 14.88 10.22 13.12
N VAL A 19 15.12 9.53 14.23
CA VAL A 19 14.95 10.11 15.56
C VAL A 19 15.89 11.31 15.75
N GLY A 20 15.32 12.44 16.18
CA GLY A 20 16.06 13.69 16.37
C GLY A 20 15.87 14.72 15.26
N GLU A 21 15.21 14.38 14.16
CA GLU A 21 14.76 15.36 13.16
C GLU A 21 13.66 16.27 13.71
N ASN A 22 13.47 17.42 13.06
CA ASN A 22 12.36 18.31 13.37
C ASN A 22 11.02 17.67 12.94
N PRO A 23 10.13 17.28 13.88
CA PRO A 23 8.92 16.53 13.55
C PRO A 23 7.94 17.32 12.69
N THR A 24 7.89 18.63 12.79
CA THR A 24 7.03 19.46 11.94
C THR A 24 7.45 19.38 10.48
N LEU A 25 8.76 19.43 10.21
CA LEU A 25 9.30 19.31 8.86
C LEU A 25 9.17 17.88 8.31
N ALA A 26 9.30 16.88 9.18
CA ALA A 26 9.12 15.48 8.79
C ALA A 26 7.68 15.22 8.31
N ILE A 27 6.67 15.63 9.08
CA ILE A 27 5.26 15.51 8.70
C ILE A 27 4.92 16.30 7.42
N ASP A 28 5.47 17.51 7.27
CA ASP A 28 5.22 18.30 6.05
C ASP A 28 5.88 17.67 4.82
N ARG A 29 7.07 17.09 4.97
CA ARG A 29 7.75 16.29 3.94
C ARG A 29 6.93 15.08 3.49
N ASP A 30 6.24 14.40 4.40
CA ASP A 30 5.34 13.30 4.08
C ASP A 30 4.12 13.77 3.28
N LEU A 31 3.55 14.90 3.64
CA LEU A 31 2.44 15.51 2.89
C LEU A 31 2.87 15.92 1.46
N GLU A 32 4.07 16.48 1.32
CA GLU A 32 4.67 16.78 0.01
C GLU A 32 4.92 15.50 -0.81
N LEU A 33 5.36 14.42 -0.16
CA LEU A 33 5.55 13.13 -0.81
C LEU A 33 4.22 12.60 -1.38
N VAL A 34 3.14 12.57 -0.60
CA VAL A 34 1.83 12.12 -1.07
C VAL A 34 1.36 12.97 -2.25
N GLN A 35 1.59 14.28 -2.21
CA GLN A 35 1.26 15.19 -3.31
C GLN A 35 2.10 14.89 -4.57
N TRP A 36 3.39 14.57 -4.42
CA TRP A 36 4.25 14.16 -5.52
C TRP A 36 3.80 12.84 -6.14
N LEU A 37 3.42 11.86 -5.32
CA LEU A 37 2.92 10.57 -5.78
C LEU A 37 1.57 10.70 -6.53
N ASP A 38 0.67 11.58 -6.09
CA ASP A 38 -0.55 11.92 -6.82
C ASP A 38 -0.23 12.47 -8.23
N HIS A 39 0.78 13.34 -8.32
CA HIS A 39 1.26 13.89 -9.60
C HIS A 39 1.85 12.80 -10.51
N LEU A 40 2.59 11.84 -9.97
CA LEU A 40 3.18 10.73 -10.71
C LEU A 40 2.17 9.65 -11.14
N GLY A 41 0.93 9.71 -10.66
CA GLY A 41 -0.11 8.75 -11.00
C GLY A 41 -0.09 7.46 -10.15
N PHE A 42 0.42 7.53 -8.93
CA PHE A 42 0.19 6.47 -7.95
C PHE A 42 -1.30 6.38 -7.61
N ASP A 43 -1.79 5.16 -7.43
CA ASP A 43 -3.21 4.91 -7.20
C ASP A 43 -3.60 5.06 -5.72
N GLU A 44 -2.70 4.71 -4.78
CA GLU A 44 -3.03 4.57 -3.36
C GLU A 44 -1.89 5.05 -2.45
N ALA A 45 -2.23 5.73 -1.33
CA ALA A 45 -1.31 6.01 -0.22
C ALA A 45 -1.94 5.54 1.10
N TRP A 46 -1.20 4.74 1.87
CA TRP A 46 -1.66 4.14 3.11
C TRP A 46 -0.78 4.61 4.27
N ILE A 47 -1.41 5.19 5.29
CA ILE A 47 -0.75 5.89 6.39
C ILE A 47 -0.90 5.09 7.69
N GLY A 48 0.21 4.72 8.33
CA GLY A 48 0.27 3.97 9.57
C GLY A 48 -0.15 4.77 10.80
N GLU A 49 -0.45 4.05 11.89
CA GLU A 49 -0.76 4.58 13.21
C GLU A 49 0.21 4.01 14.24
N HIS A 50 1.00 4.89 14.89
CA HIS A 50 1.84 4.53 16.02
C HIS A 50 1.84 5.61 17.10
N HIS A 51 2.07 5.21 18.36
CA HIS A 51 1.98 6.10 19.52
C HIS A 51 3.27 6.12 20.35
N SER A 52 4.30 5.37 19.94
CA SER A 52 5.56 5.22 20.68
C SER A 52 6.74 4.98 19.75
N ALA A 53 7.90 4.66 20.33
CA ALA A 53 9.16 4.31 19.67
C ALA A 53 9.89 5.47 18.96
N GLY A 54 9.24 6.58 18.64
CA GLY A 54 9.87 7.80 18.12
C GLY A 54 10.23 7.80 16.63
N TRP A 55 10.01 6.69 15.92
CA TRP A 55 10.32 6.56 14.50
C TRP A 55 9.13 6.89 13.60
N GLU A 56 7.96 6.34 13.94
CA GLU A 56 6.72 6.54 13.20
C GLU A 56 5.82 7.50 13.98
N THR A 57 5.82 8.78 13.60
CA THR A 57 5.30 9.86 14.44
C THR A 57 3.86 10.28 14.12
N ILE A 58 3.17 9.60 13.21
CA ILE A 58 1.76 9.84 12.90
C ILE A 58 0.90 8.97 13.82
N SER A 59 0.21 9.62 14.78
CA SER A 59 -0.66 8.96 15.74
C SER A 59 -2.14 8.93 15.34
N SER A 60 -2.53 9.70 14.32
CA SER A 60 -3.89 9.79 13.79
C SER A 60 -3.82 9.86 12.27
N PRO A 61 -3.78 8.72 11.57
CA PRO A 61 -3.71 8.69 10.12
C PRO A 61 -4.88 9.45 9.46
N GLU A 62 -6.08 9.43 10.07
CA GLU A 62 -7.23 10.15 9.56
C GLU A 62 -7.05 11.69 9.54
N LEU A 63 -6.30 12.26 10.50
CA LEU A 63 -5.97 13.68 10.48
C LEU A 63 -4.97 14.01 9.36
N PHE A 64 -3.96 13.18 9.19
CA PHE A 64 -3.00 13.31 8.09
C PHE A 64 -3.71 13.19 6.73
N MET A 65 -4.57 12.18 6.57
CA MET A 65 -5.36 11.98 5.35
C MET A 65 -6.26 13.16 5.02
N ALA A 66 -6.86 13.82 6.02
CA ALA A 66 -7.69 15.01 5.79
C ALA A 66 -6.89 16.15 5.17
N VAL A 67 -5.66 16.39 5.64
CA VAL A 67 -4.76 17.40 5.07
C VAL A 67 -4.24 16.98 3.70
N ALA A 68 -3.84 15.71 3.55
CA ALA A 68 -3.38 15.16 2.27
C ALA A 68 -4.48 15.23 1.19
N ALA A 69 -5.75 15.02 1.58
CA ALA A 69 -6.89 15.10 0.65
C ALA A 69 -7.09 16.49 0.05
N ASP A 70 -6.79 17.54 0.78
CA ASP A 70 -6.85 18.93 0.29
C ASP A 70 -5.71 19.23 -0.70
N ARG A 71 -4.55 18.58 -0.53
CA ARG A 71 -3.36 18.75 -1.36
C ARG A 71 -3.32 17.87 -2.60
N THR A 72 -4.21 16.85 -2.71
CA THR A 72 -4.23 15.83 -3.78
C THR A 72 -5.56 15.78 -4.51
N LYS A 73 -5.61 15.13 -5.69
CA LYS A 73 -6.81 15.08 -6.53
C LYS A 73 -7.28 13.67 -6.88
N HIS A 74 -6.37 12.73 -7.06
CA HIS A 74 -6.66 11.42 -7.66
C HIS A 74 -6.31 10.26 -6.74
N ILE A 75 -5.18 10.33 -6.05
CA ILE A 75 -4.69 9.26 -5.20
C ILE A 75 -5.71 8.96 -4.08
N LYS A 76 -6.01 7.67 -3.91
CA LYS A 76 -6.82 7.22 -2.77
C LYS A 76 -5.97 7.21 -1.50
N LEU A 77 -6.60 7.52 -0.38
CA LEU A 77 -5.95 7.66 0.91
C LEU A 77 -6.51 6.62 1.87
N GLY A 78 -5.64 5.79 2.43
CA GLY A 78 -6.00 4.70 3.31
C GLY A 78 -5.30 4.77 4.67
N THR A 79 -5.96 4.27 5.71
CA THR A 79 -5.27 3.99 6.97
C THR A 79 -4.45 2.72 6.81
N GLY A 80 -3.19 2.74 7.15
CA GLY A 80 -2.25 1.65 6.87
C GLY A 80 -1.47 1.14 8.09
N VAL A 81 -2.13 0.78 9.20
CA VAL A 81 -3.56 0.57 9.47
C VAL A 81 -3.99 1.34 10.71
N ILE A 82 -5.29 1.46 10.95
CA ILE A 82 -5.78 1.81 12.29
C ILE A 82 -5.80 0.56 13.17
N SER A 83 -5.26 0.69 14.36
CA SER A 83 -5.22 -0.36 15.38
C SER A 83 -6.55 -0.41 16.13
N LEU A 84 -7.52 -1.19 15.64
CA LEU A 84 -8.89 -1.21 16.17
C LEU A 84 -9.01 -1.39 17.69
N PRO A 85 -8.15 -2.17 18.39
CA PRO A 85 -8.21 -2.29 19.84
C PRO A 85 -7.98 -0.99 20.63
N TYR A 86 -7.47 0.05 19.97
CA TYR A 86 -7.15 1.35 20.59
C TYR A 86 -8.30 2.35 20.48
N HIS A 87 -9.37 2.01 19.74
CA HIS A 87 -10.46 2.94 19.39
C HIS A 87 -11.83 2.38 19.73
N HIS A 88 -12.73 3.27 20.17
CA HIS A 88 -14.15 2.91 20.30
C HIS A 88 -14.79 2.81 18.89
N PRO A 89 -15.42 1.66 18.53
CA PRO A 89 -15.86 1.38 17.15
C PRO A 89 -16.84 2.42 16.57
N LEU A 90 -17.79 2.94 17.37
CA LEU A 90 -18.73 3.96 16.91
C LEU A 90 -18.01 5.27 16.53
N ILE A 91 -17.14 5.75 17.43
CA ILE A 91 -16.42 7.02 17.20
C ILE A 91 -15.51 6.89 15.97
N LEU A 92 -14.89 5.73 15.80
CA LEU A 92 -14.01 5.49 14.65
C LEU A 92 -14.83 5.43 13.35
N ALA A 93 -15.95 4.71 13.32
CA ALA A 93 -16.83 4.64 12.15
C ALA A 93 -17.31 6.05 11.73
N ASP A 94 -17.77 6.87 12.69
CA ASP A 94 -18.18 8.26 12.42
C ASP A 94 -17.05 9.10 11.78
N ARG A 95 -15.81 9.00 12.29
CA ARG A 95 -14.66 9.74 11.75
C ARG A 95 -14.29 9.30 10.33
N ILE A 96 -14.31 8.00 10.05
CA ILE A 96 -13.99 7.48 8.72
C ILE A 96 -15.07 7.85 7.70
N ILE A 97 -16.35 7.82 8.08
CA ILE A 97 -17.44 8.29 7.22
C ILE A 97 -17.30 9.79 6.93
N GLN A 98 -17.03 10.60 7.95
CA GLN A 98 -16.79 12.02 7.74
C GLN A 98 -15.62 12.24 6.75
N LEU A 99 -14.55 11.49 6.89
CA LEU A 99 -13.40 11.56 5.99
C LEU A 99 -13.78 11.13 4.56
N ASP A 100 -14.62 10.11 4.39
CA ASP A 100 -15.11 9.67 3.08
C ASP A 100 -15.89 10.78 2.35
N HIS A 101 -16.73 11.54 3.09
CA HIS A 101 -17.37 12.74 2.54
C HIS A 101 -16.36 13.85 2.20
N MET A 102 -15.40 14.14 3.07
CA MET A 102 -14.37 15.17 2.85
C MET A 102 -13.50 14.85 1.62
N THR A 103 -13.15 13.58 1.43
CA THR A 103 -12.34 13.09 0.31
C THR A 103 -13.13 12.83 -0.97
N ARG A 104 -14.47 12.88 -0.90
CA ARG A 104 -15.38 12.53 -2.01
C ARG A 104 -15.13 11.12 -2.55
N GLY A 105 -15.04 10.14 -1.64
CA GLY A 105 -14.92 8.72 -1.98
C GLY A 105 -13.48 8.25 -2.27
N ARG A 106 -12.46 9.03 -1.90
CA ARG A 106 -11.06 8.59 -1.99
C ARG A 106 -10.55 7.91 -0.70
N THR A 107 -11.40 7.76 0.32
CA THR A 107 -11.05 7.10 1.58
C THR A 107 -11.02 5.59 1.42
N MET A 108 -9.99 4.96 2.02
CA MET A 108 -9.89 3.52 2.25
C MET A 108 -9.63 3.28 3.74
N PHE A 109 -10.12 2.17 4.26
CA PHE A 109 -10.05 1.86 5.68
C PHE A 109 -9.29 0.55 5.93
N GLY A 110 -8.00 0.66 6.23
CA GLY A 110 -7.18 -0.47 6.64
C GLY A 110 -7.20 -0.64 8.16
N VAL A 111 -7.38 -1.87 8.60
CA VAL A 111 -7.54 -2.22 10.01
C VAL A 111 -6.58 -3.32 10.43
N GLY A 112 -6.13 -3.25 11.68
CA GLY A 112 -5.21 -4.21 12.27
C GLY A 112 -5.36 -4.34 13.78
N PRO A 113 -4.64 -5.31 14.40
CA PRO A 113 -4.67 -5.51 15.84
C PRO A 113 -3.73 -4.59 16.62
N GLY A 114 -2.86 -3.82 15.94
CA GLY A 114 -1.71 -3.14 16.53
C GLY A 114 -0.42 -3.94 16.40
N ALA A 115 0.68 -3.27 16.05
CA ALA A 115 1.97 -3.88 15.74
C ALA A 115 3.04 -3.62 16.80
N LEU A 116 3.10 -2.43 17.39
CA LEU A 116 4.10 -2.09 18.40
C LEU A 116 3.67 -2.56 19.80
N PRO A 117 4.47 -3.41 20.46
CA PRO A 117 4.19 -3.84 21.83
C PRO A 117 4.15 -2.67 22.82
N SER A 118 4.96 -1.63 22.59
CA SER A 118 5.02 -0.41 23.42
C SER A 118 3.72 0.41 23.37
N ASP A 119 3.04 0.46 22.21
CA ASP A 119 1.75 1.15 22.09
C ASP A 119 0.69 0.46 22.97
N ALA A 120 0.54 -0.86 22.85
CA ALA A 120 -0.38 -1.63 23.67
C ALA A 120 -0.06 -1.50 25.18
N HIS A 121 1.23 -1.54 25.53
CA HIS A 121 1.68 -1.39 26.92
C HIS A 121 1.28 -0.02 27.50
N MET A 122 1.53 1.07 26.79
CA MET A 122 1.17 2.42 27.24
C MET A 122 -0.35 2.60 27.42
N MET A 123 -1.15 1.90 26.63
CA MET A 123 -2.62 1.94 26.71
C MET A 123 -3.19 0.93 27.71
N GLY A 124 -2.36 0.13 28.38
CA GLY A 124 -2.81 -0.91 29.31
C GLY A 124 -3.56 -2.07 28.64
N ILE A 125 -3.27 -2.33 27.37
CA ILE A 125 -3.91 -3.38 26.58
C ILE A 125 -3.05 -4.64 26.60
N ASP A 126 -3.64 -5.76 27.03
CA ASP A 126 -2.98 -7.07 26.97
C ASP A 126 -2.84 -7.52 25.50
N PRO A 127 -1.61 -7.73 24.98
CA PRO A 127 -1.38 -8.19 23.62
C PRO A 127 -2.13 -9.47 23.23
N ALA A 128 -2.41 -10.36 24.18
CA ALA A 128 -3.19 -11.57 23.95
C ALA A 128 -4.65 -11.28 23.54
N THR A 129 -5.19 -10.11 23.89
CA THR A 129 -6.57 -9.70 23.58
C THR A 129 -6.70 -8.95 22.26
N GLN A 130 -5.62 -8.42 21.69
CA GLN A 130 -5.67 -7.49 20.56
C GLN A 130 -6.38 -8.07 19.33
N ARG A 131 -6.10 -9.33 18.95
CA ARG A 131 -6.76 -9.96 17.79
C ARG A 131 -8.27 -10.13 17.98
N ARG A 132 -8.68 -10.59 19.18
CA ARG A 132 -10.11 -10.71 19.53
C ARG A 132 -10.79 -9.34 19.48
N ARG A 133 -10.19 -8.33 20.13
CA ARG A 133 -10.74 -6.96 20.15
C ARG A 133 -10.83 -6.38 18.74
N MET A 134 -9.85 -6.65 17.87
CA MET A 134 -9.92 -6.25 16.45
C MET A 134 -11.12 -6.87 15.74
N GLU A 135 -11.35 -8.18 15.90
CA GLU A 135 -12.48 -8.88 15.27
C GLU A 135 -13.83 -8.37 15.81
N GLU A 136 -13.97 -8.17 17.11
CA GLU A 136 -15.16 -7.60 17.75
C GLU A 136 -15.45 -6.18 17.24
N SER A 137 -14.42 -5.33 17.18
CA SER A 137 -14.54 -3.95 16.69
C SER A 137 -14.90 -3.91 15.21
N LEU A 138 -14.24 -4.71 14.37
CA LEU A 138 -14.56 -4.78 12.94
C LEU A 138 -16.00 -5.27 12.72
N GLY A 139 -16.44 -6.28 13.46
CA GLY A 139 -17.83 -6.77 13.41
C GLY A 139 -18.85 -5.69 13.78
N ALA A 140 -18.57 -4.91 14.83
CA ALA A 140 -19.39 -3.78 15.23
C ALA A 140 -19.43 -2.68 14.15
N ILE A 141 -18.29 -2.32 13.58
CA ILE A 141 -18.18 -1.33 12.50
C ILE A 141 -18.95 -1.80 11.25
N MET A 142 -18.80 -3.06 10.85
CA MET A 142 -19.54 -3.61 9.70
C MET A 142 -21.05 -3.57 9.93
N GLN A 143 -21.52 -3.90 11.13
CA GLN A 143 -22.95 -3.78 11.45
C GLN A 143 -23.43 -2.33 11.39
N LEU A 144 -22.67 -1.40 11.97
CA LEU A 144 -22.99 0.04 11.92
C LEU A 144 -23.07 0.58 10.49
N LEU A 145 -22.19 0.13 9.59
CA LEU A 145 -22.14 0.56 8.19
C LEU A 145 -23.28 -0.01 7.33
N THR A 146 -23.78 -1.20 7.65
CA THR A 146 -24.68 -1.96 6.78
C THR A 146 -26.11 -2.10 7.32
N SER A 147 -26.36 -1.81 8.62
CA SER A 147 -27.68 -1.90 9.24
C SER A 147 -28.41 -0.57 9.22
N ASP A 148 -29.70 -0.61 8.89
CA ASP A 148 -30.62 0.52 9.08
C ASP A 148 -31.20 0.54 10.52
N GLU A 149 -31.07 -0.59 11.24
CA GLU A 149 -31.53 -0.73 12.62
C GLU A 149 -30.43 -0.33 13.63
N PRO A 150 -30.83 0.09 14.85
CA PRO A 150 -29.85 0.40 15.89
C PRO A 150 -29.01 -0.82 16.27
N VAL A 151 -27.74 -0.59 16.51
CA VAL A 151 -26.79 -1.63 16.91
C VAL A 151 -26.54 -1.58 18.41
N SER A 152 -26.77 -2.69 19.11
CA SER A 152 -26.46 -2.84 20.53
C SER A 152 -25.55 -4.05 20.73
N ILE A 153 -24.35 -3.82 21.26
CA ILE A 153 -23.31 -4.82 21.51
C ILE A 153 -22.68 -4.51 22.85
N GLU A 154 -22.48 -5.53 23.67
CA GLU A 154 -21.75 -5.44 24.94
C GLU A 154 -20.57 -6.39 24.92
N THR A 155 -19.38 -5.87 25.20
CA THR A 155 -18.13 -6.63 25.33
C THR A 155 -17.43 -6.26 26.65
N ASP A 156 -16.30 -6.88 26.95
CA ASP A 156 -15.49 -6.53 28.12
C ASP A 156 -14.71 -5.21 27.99
N TRP A 157 -14.75 -4.53 26.81
CA TRP A 157 -13.96 -3.34 26.56
C TRP A 157 -14.68 -2.20 25.81
N PHE A 158 -15.84 -2.45 25.18
CA PHE A 158 -16.73 -1.42 24.67
C PHE A 158 -18.20 -1.83 24.78
N THR A 159 -19.09 -0.84 24.77
CA THR A 159 -20.54 -1.04 24.71
C THR A 159 -21.14 -0.12 23.63
N LEU A 160 -21.95 -0.68 22.75
CA LEU A 160 -22.88 0.06 21.89
C LEU A 160 -24.29 -0.11 22.46
N LYS A 161 -25.03 0.98 22.60
CA LYS A 161 -26.41 0.98 23.05
C LYS A 161 -27.27 1.78 22.11
N ASP A 162 -28.13 1.11 21.36
CA ASP A 162 -28.99 1.71 20.33
C ASP A 162 -28.23 2.64 19.39
N ALA A 163 -26.96 2.26 19.09
CA ALA A 163 -26.03 3.08 18.34
C ALA A 163 -26.45 3.18 16.87
N ARG A 164 -26.33 4.36 16.30
CA ARG A 164 -26.59 4.66 14.89
C ARG A 164 -25.54 5.63 14.38
N LEU A 165 -25.14 5.44 13.15
CA LEU A 165 -24.36 6.43 12.43
C LEU A 165 -25.29 7.54 11.94
N GLN A 166 -24.91 8.80 12.12
CA GLN A 166 -25.72 9.94 11.66
C GLN A 166 -25.55 10.25 10.17
N LEU A 167 -24.50 9.70 9.53
CA LEU A 167 -24.23 9.81 8.10
C LEU A 167 -24.13 8.42 7.49
N ARG A 168 -24.58 8.27 6.24
CA ARG A 168 -24.19 7.13 5.40
C ARG A 168 -22.83 7.42 4.76
N PRO A 169 -22.02 6.41 4.42
CA PRO A 169 -20.82 6.63 3.63
C PRO A 169 -21.11 7.37 2.32
N TYR A 170 -20.18 8.21 1.88
CA TYR A 170 -20.23 8.82 0.55
C TYR A 170 -20.10 7.76 -0.54
N THR A 171 -19.21 6.79 -0.32
CA THR A 171 -18.97 5.64 -1.21
C THR A 171 -20.02 4.56 -0.93
N TYR A 172 -20.71 4.09 -1.96
CA TYR A 172 -21.74 3.06 -1.81
C TYR A 172 -21.19 1.65 -2.12
N PRO A 173 -21.55 0.60 -1.34
CA PRO A 173 -22.32 0.63 -0.09
C PRO A 173 -21.55 1.22 1.10
N HIS A 174 -20.23 1.16 1.06
CA HIS A 174 -19.28 1.80 1.96
C HIS A 174 -17.90 1.88 1.29
N PHE A 175 -16.99 2.65 1.86
CA PHE A 175 -15.60 2.73 1.44
C PHE A 175 -14.90 1.36 1.52
N GLU A 176 -13.82 1.20 0.78
CA GLU A 176 -13.05 -0.05 0.76
C GLU A 176 -12.40 -0.31 2.13
N ILE A 177 -12.63 -1.51 2.67
CA ILE A 177 -12.08 -1.97 3.95
C ILE A 177 -11.06 -3.07 3.67
N THR A 178 -9.93 -3.06 4.40
CA THR A 178 -8.83 -4.00 4.19
C THR A 178 -8.24 -4.44 5.53
N VAL A 179 -8.01 -5.74 5.72
CA VAL A 179 -7.39 -6.28 6.94
C VAL A 179 -5.90 -6.53 6.72
N ALA A 180 -5.08 -6.08 7.67
CA ALA A 180 -3.63 -6.34 7.67
C ALA A 180 -3.31 -7.82 7.95
N ALA A 181 -2.30 -8.32 7.24
CA ALA A 181 -1.74 -9.65 7.44
C ALA A 181 -0.20 -9.60 7.36
N THR A 182 0.44 -10.48 8.11
CA THR A 182 1.90 -10.70 8.02
C THR A 182 2.18 -12.15 7.62
N VAL A 183 2.45 -13.04 8.54
CA VAL A 183 2.70 -14.47 8.29
C VAL A 183 1.53 -15.33 8.77
N SER A 184 0.83 -14.89 9.81
CA SER A 184 -0.28 -15.62 10.42
C SER A 184 -1.52 -15.65 9.51
N PRO A 185 -2.27 -16.76 9.47
CA PRO A 185 -3.52 -16.86 8.72
C PRO A 185 -4.69 -16.08 9.34
N SER A 186 -4.51 -15.41 10.48
CA SER A 186 -5.59 -14.68 11.16
C SER A 186 -6.13 -13.51 10.32
N GLY A 187 -5.24 -12.72 9.68
CA GLY A 187 -5.65 -11.64 8.80
C GLY A 187 -6.51 -12.10 7.61
N PRO A 188 -6.02 -13.05 6.80
CA PRO A 188 -6.81 -13.64 5.71
C PRO A 188 -8.14 -14.23 6.15
N ARG A 189 -8.18 -14.90 7.33
CA ARG A 189 -9.43 -15.44 7.90
C ARG A 189 -10.43 -14.34 8.21
N THR A 190 -9.99 -13.29 8.90
CA THR A 190 -10.86 -12.15 9.24
C THR A 190 -11.32 -11.42 7.98
N ALA A 191 -10.42 -11.16 7.03
CA ALA A 191 -10.78 -10.54 5.75
C ALA A 191 -11.84 -11.36 4.98
N GLY A 192 -11.71 -12.68 4.94
CA GLY A 192 -12.69 -13.56 4.31
C GLY A 192 -14.05 -13.55 5.01
N ARG A 193 -14.04 -13.65 6.36
CA ARG A 193 -15.28 -13.61 7.16
C ARG A 193 -16.15 -12.41 6.85
N TYR A 194 -15.55 -11.24 6.61
CA TYR A 194 -16.26 -10.00 6.34
C TYR A 194 -16.33 -9.62 4.85
N GLY A 195 -15.77 -10.43 3.95
CA GLY A 195 -15.77 -10.16 2.52
C GLY A 195 -14.99 -8.89 2.14
N VAL A 196 -13.94 -8.54 2.92
CA VAL A 196 -13.14 -7.31 2.72
C VAL A 196 -11.75 -7.62 2.14
N GLY A 197 -11.01 -6.59 1.75
CA GLY A 197 -9.69 -6.69 1.15
C GLY A 197 -8.60 -7.21 2.09
N LEU A 198 -7.46 -7.59 1.52
CA LEU A 198 -6.28 -8.08 2.25
C LEU A 198 -5.07 -7.21 1.98
N LEU A 199 -4.31 -6.89 3.05
CA LEU A 199 -3.09 -6.09 3.03
C LEU A 199 -1.95 -6.89 3.66
N SER A 200 -1.05 -7.43 2.82
CA SER A 200 0.09 -8.24 3.26
C SER A 200 1.32 -7.37 3.50
N LEU A 201 1.56 -6.97 4.77
CA LEU A 201 2.63 -6.05 5.17
C LEU A 201 4.03 -6.64 5.04
N GLY A 202 4.18 -7.94 5.20
CA GLY A 202 5.47 -8.63 5.08
C GLY A 202 5.59 -9.48 3.82
N ALA A 203 4.93 -9.11 2.72
CA ALA A 203 4.83 -9.95 1.51
C ALA A 203 6.18 -10.33 0.89
N THR A 204 7.20 -9.53 1.10
CA THR A 204 8.55 -9.76 0.55
C THR A 204 9.51 -10.44 1.52
N SER A 205 9.21 -10.47 2.84
CA SER A 205 10.00 -11.25 3.80
C SER A 205 9.95 -12.75 3.47
N MET A 206 10.96 -13.51 3.86
CA MET A 206 11.00 -14.96 3.57
C MET A 206 9.74 -15.68 4.05
N GLY A 207 9.31 -15.42 5.29
CA GLY A 207 8.11 -16.05 5.85
C GLY A 207 6.82 -15.57 5.18
N GLY A 208 6.69 -14.27 4.94
CA GLY A 208 5.51 -13.68 4.29
C GLY A 208 5.36 -14.12 2.83
N PHE A 209 6.46 -14.14 2.08
CA PHE A 209 6.48 -14.62 0.70
C PHE A 209 6.06 -16.10 0.60
N ALA A 210 6.56 -16.94 1.49
CA ALA A 210 6.26 -18.36 1.49
C ALA A 210 4.76 -18.67 1.64
N VAL A 211 4.04 -17.87 2.43
CA VAL A 211 2.62 -18.10 2.76
C VAL A 211 1.62 -17.39 1.85
N LEU A 212 2.04 -16.62 0.83
CA LEU A 212 1.11 -15.87 -0.03
C LEU A 212 0.03 -16.75 -0.67
N GLY A 213 0.40 -17.92 -1.20
CA GLY A 213 -0.56 -18.86 -1.77
C GLY A 213 -1.57 -19.38 -0.74
N ASP A 214 -1.12 -19.68 0.48
CA ASP A 214 -1.97 -20.14 1.58
C ASP A 214 -2.89 -19.00 2.08
N HIS A 215 -2.40 -17.76 2.13
CA HIS A 215 -3.21 -16.61 2.47
C HIS A 215 -4.38 -16.41 1.50
N TRP A 216 -4.13 -16.55 0.18
CA TRP A 216 -5.22 -16.51 -0.80
C TRP A 216 -6.24 -17.60 -0.53
N LYS A 217 -5.78 -18.83 -0.29
CA LYS A 217 -6.67 -19.96 -0.04
C LYS A 217 -7.53 -19.74 1.19
N VAL A 218 -6.92 -19.34 2.32
CA VAL A 218 -7.65 -19.08 3.57
C VAL A 218 -8.65 -17.93 3.38
N TRP A 219 -8.26 -16.85 2.70
CA TRP A 219 -9.13 -15.70 2.46
C TRP A 219 -10.34 -16.08 1.61
N ASN A 220 -10.12 -16.79 0.50
CA ASN A 220 -11.19 -17.22 -0.40
C ASN A 220 -12.11 -18.27 0.25
N ASP A 221 -11.58 -19.28 0.94
CA ASP A 221 -12.37 -20.33 1.60
C ASP A 221 -13.27 -19.71 2.69
N GLN A 222 -12.73 -18.80 3.50
CA GLN A 222 -13.50 -18.10 4.53
C GLN A 222 -14.57 -17.16 3.94
N ALA A 223 -14.27 -16.48 2.84
CA ALA A 223 -15.27 -15.69 2.14
C ALA A 223 -16.44 -16.55 1.66
N GLN A 224 -16.18 -17.67 1.02
CA GLN A 224 -17.21 -18.59 0.55
C GLN A 224 -18.04 -19.14 1.72
N GLU A 225 -17.41 -19.52 2.83
CA GLU A 225 -18.08 -20.02 4.03
C GLU A 225 -19.09 -19.01 4.60
N HIS A 226 -18.78 -17.70 4.49
CA HIS A 226 -19.63 -16.62 4.99
C HIS A 226 -20.51 -15.97 3.90
N GLY A 227 -20.58 -16.55 2.70
CA GLY A 227 -21.43 -16.06 1.61
C GLY A 227 -20.91 -14.84 0.87
N HIS A 228 -19.61 -14.56 0.96
CA HIS A 228 -18.92 -13.47 0.26
C HIS A 228 -18.17 -13.99 -0.97
N ALA A 229 -17.91 -13.08 -1.90
CA ALA A 229 -16.95 -13.28 -2.99
C ALA A 229 -15.81 -12.30 -2.82
N VAL A 230 -14.57 -12.79 -2.92
CA VAL A 230 -13.36 -11.97 -2.88
C VAL A 230 -12.58 -12.10 -4.17
N ASP A 231 -11.84 -11.06 -4.53
CA ASP A 231 -11.05 -10.99 -5.75
C ASP A 231 -9.64 -10.49 -5.45
N ARG A 232 -8.66 -11.03 -6.20
CA ARG A 232 -7.25 -10.64 -6.03
C ARG A 232 -7.00 -9.15 -6.32
N SER A 233 -7.87 -8.47 -7.04
CA SER A 233 -7.79 -7.02 -7.24
C SER A 233 -7.90 -6.20 -5.95
N ALA A 234 -8.49 -6.79 -4.88
CA ALA A 234 -8.55 -6.24 -3.53
C ALA A 234 -7.39 -6.68 -2.61
N TRP A 235 -6.39 -7.35 -3.15
CA TRP A 235 -5.19 -7.78 -2.42
C TRP A 235 -4.03 -6.83 -2.67
N ARG A 236 -3.44 -6.33 -1.59
CA ARG A 236 -2.27 -5.45 -1.60
C ARG A 236 -1.06 -6.16 -1.00
N LEU A 237 0.05 -6.10 -1.71
CA LEU A 237 1.34 -6.60 -1.24
C LEU A 237 2.28 -5.43 -0.96
N VAL A 238 2.96 -5.45 0.18
CA VAL A 238 3.90 -4.40 0.61
C VAL A 238 5.32 -4.93 0.59
N GLY A 239 6.26 -4.13 0.10
CA GLY A 239 7.69 -4.43 0.17
C GLY A 239 8.56 -3.19 0.01
N PRO A 240 9.72 -3.15 0.69
CA PRO A 240 10.67 -2.05 0.58
C PRO A 240 11.40 -2.08 -0.78
N MET A 241 11.56 -0.89 -1.37
CA MET A 241 12.18 -0.74 -2.68
C MET A 241 12.84 0.62 -2.83
N HIS A 242 14.07 0.63 -3.34
CA HIS A 242 14.75 1.80 -3.87
C HIS A 242 15.39 1.45 -5.20
N ILE A 243 15.11 2.21 -6.24
CA ILE A 243 15.69 2.03 -7.56
C ILE A 243 16.37 3.29 -8.06
N ALA A 244 17.45 3.09 -8.82
CA ALA A 244 18.22 4.13 -9.48
C ALA A 244 18.56 3.68 -10.93
N PRO A 245 19.09 4.55 -11.78
CA PRO A 245 19.52 4.18 -13.14
C PRO A 245 20.54 3.03 -13.19
N THR A 246 21.36 2.85 -12.15
CA THR A 246 22.29 1.73 -12.02
C THR A 246 22.27 1.14 -10.61
N ARG A 247 22.63 -0.16 -10.48
CA ARG A 247 22.72 -0.83 -9.17
C ARG A 247 23.75 -0.16 -8.26
N GLU A 248 24.90 0.23 -8.81
CA GLU A 248 25.95 0.89 -8.04
C GLU A 248 25.47 2.23 -7.44
N GLN A 249 24.63 2.96 -8.18
CA GLN A 249 24.04 4.19 -7.68
C GLN A 249 23.04 3.88 -6.56
N ALA A 250 22.13 2.92 -6.75
CA ALA A 250 21.15 2.53 -5.74
C ALA A 250 21.84 2.12 -4.42
N PHE A 251 22.89 1.29 -4.50
CA PHE A 251 23.64 0.85 -3.32
C PHE A 251 24.38 2.00 -2.61
N ARG A 252 24.89 2.98 -3.33
CA ARG A 252 25.51 4.17 -2.70
C ARG A 252 24.48 5.06 -2.02
N GLU A 253 23.31 5.24 -2.64
CA GLU A 253 22.29 6.13 -2.12
C GLU A 253 21.68 5.62 -0.81
N ILE A 254 21.49 4.31 -0.65
CA ILE A 254 20.89 3.71 0.56
C ILE A 254 21.83 3.72 1.78
N GLU A 255 23.12 4.01 1.61
CA GLU A 255 24.04 4.14 2.73
C GLU A 255 23.63 5.26 3.71
N TYR A 256 22.79 6.18 3.26
CA TYR A 256 22.28 7.29 4.05
C TYR A 256 21.47 6.83 5.28
N GLY A 257 20.58 5.85 5.15
CA GLY A 257 19.63 5.52 6.21
C GLY A 257 19.29 4.04 6.40
N ILE A 258 19.82 3.12 5.60
CA ILE A 258 19.46 1.70 5.67
C ILE A 258 19.82 1.06 7.03
N TYR A 259 20.86 1.54 7.69
CA TYR A 259 21.31 1.00 8.98
C TYR A 259 20.33 1.34 10.11
N ASP A 260 19.79 2.56 10.12
CA ASP A 260 18.77 3.00 11.07
C ASP A 260 17.47 2.20 10.86
N TRP A 261 17.10 1.94 9.59
CA TRP A 261 15.93 1.15 9.25
C TRP A 261 16.08 -0.31 9.69
N VAL A 262 17.24 -0.92 9.49
CA VAL A 262 17.47 -2.30 9.96
C VAL A 262 17.44 -2.38 11.49
N ASP A 263 18.05 -1.41 12.19
CA ASP A 263 17.99 -1.34 13.66
C ASP A 263 16.54 -1.27 14.18
N TYR A 264 15.68 -0.47 13.53
CA TYR A 264 14.26 -0.39 13.88
C TYR A 264 13.56 -1.74 13.74
N PHE A 265 13.77 -2.47 12.65
CA PHE A 265 13.14 -3.78 12.42
C PHE A 265 13.77 -4.92 13.23
N GLN A 266 14.98 -4.75 13.74
CA GLN A 266 15.60 -5.73 14.66
C GLN A 266 15.18 -5.52 16.11
N ASN A 267 15.00 -4.27 16.55
CA ASN A 267 14.94 -3.94 17.97
C ASN A 267 13.62 -3.31 18.42
N VAL A 268 12.75 -2.85 17.52
CA VAL A 268 11.56 -2.07 17.89
C VAL A 268 10.27 -2.71 17.42
N VAL A 269 10.14 -3.02 16.14
CA VAL A 269 8.89 -3.53 15.55
C VAL A 269 8.93 -5.03 15.34
N ALA A 270 7.84 -5.71 15.65
CA ALA A 270 7.73 -7.17 15.50
C ALA A 270 7.36 -7.60 14.06
N LEU A 271 8.06 -7.04 13.04
CA LEU A 271 7.93 -7.44 11.64
C LEU A 271 9.25 -8.04 11.14
N PRO A 272 9.24 -9.24 10.54
CA PRO A 272 10.46 -9.96 10.14
C PRO A 272 11.02 -9.44 8.81
N LEU A 273 11.38 -8.16 8.75
CA LEU A 273 11.98 -7.52 7.58
C LEU A 273 13.50 -7.31 7.71
N ALA A 274 14.04 -7.36 8.93
CA ALA A 274 15.48 -7.27 9.14
C ALA A 274 16.20 -8.51 8.56
N PRO A 275 17.41 -8.34 7.99
CA PRO A 275 18.21 -9.48 7.53
C PRO A 275 18.76 -10.29 8.71
N GLU A 276 18.97 -11.60 8.50
CA GLU A 276 19.63 -12.47 9.48
C GLU A 276 21.17 -12.28 9.53
N GLU A 277 21.73 -11.56 8.55
CA GLU A 277 23.16 -11.25 8.48
C GLU A 277 23.61 -10.37 9.65
N THR A 278 24.73 -10.74 10.28
CA THR A 278 25.26 -10.06 11.47
C THR A 278 26.25 -8.94 11.15
N ASP A 279 26.88 -8.93 9.95
CA ASP A 279 27.77 -7.85 9.51
C ASP A 279 26.93 -6.73 8.84
N PRO A 280 26.82 -5.55 9.46
CA PRO A 280 26.01 -4.47 8.92
C PRO A 280 26.36 -4.07 7.47
N ARG A 281 27.62 -4.18 7.10
CA ARG A 281 28.11 -3.83 5.74
C ARG A 281 27.50 -4.73 4.66
N LYS A 282 26.98 -5.91 5.04
CA LYS A 282 26.36 -6.88 4.14
C LYS A 282 24.82 -6.80 4.15
N TRP A 283 24.21 -6.04 5.05
CA TRP A 283 22.76 -5.94 5.14
C TRP A 283 22.09 -5.58 3.82
N PRO A 284 22.57 -4.58 3.04
CA PRO A 284 21.94 -4.26 1.77
C PRO A 284 21.91 -5.44 0.81
N GLN A 285 23.02 -6.16 0.67
CA GLN A 285 23.09 -7.32 -0.21
C GLN A 285 22.23 -8.48 0.32
N ALA A 286 22.22 -8.73 1.63
CA ALA A 286 21.39 -9.78 2.25
C ALA A 286 19.88 -9.52 2.05
N LEU A 287 19.43 -8.27 2.11
CA LEU A 287 18.05 -7.88 1.80
C LEU A 287 17.67 -8.16 0.34
N VAL A 288 18.59 -7.91 -0.58
CA VAL A 288 18.41 -8.21 -2.01
C VAL A 288 18.42 -9.73 -2.25
N ASP A 289 19.40 -10.44 -1.73
CA ASP A 289 19.57 -11.90 -1.94
C ASP A 289 18.37 -12.70 -1.39
N SER A 290 17.82 -12.28 -0.27
CA SER A 290 16.59 -12.88 0.30
C SER A 290 15.31 -12.52 -0.49
N GLY A 291 15.38 -11.49 -1.34
CA GLY A 291 14.22 -10.90 -2.01
C GLY A 291 13.30 -10.12 -1.08
N THR A 292 13.77 -9.75 0.11
CA THR A 292 13.02 -8.88 1.04
C THR A 292 12.92 -7.47 0.51
N ALA A 293 13.98 -6.96 -0.13
CA ALA A 293 14.01 -5.62 -0.71
C ALA A 293 14.49 -5.62 -2.17
N VAL A 294 14.12 -4.58 -2.89
CA VAL A 294 14.79 -4.20 -4.15
C VAL A 294 15.69 -3.01 -3.88
N ILE A 295 16.99 -3.18 -4.13
CA ILE A 295 18.00 -2.13 -4.20
C ILE A 295 18.66 -2.30 -5.55
N GLY A 296 18.24 -1.52 -6.57
CA GLY A 296 18.69 -1.81 -7.94
C GLY A 296 18.14 -0.90 -9.00
N THR A 297 17.77 -1.50 -10.13
CA THR A 297 17.28 -0.84 -11.34
C THR A 297 15.78 -1.07 -11.56
N PRO A 298 15.14 -0.41 -12.54
CA PRO A 298 13.78 -0.75 -12.96
C PRO A 298 13.59 -2.23 -13.30
N ASP A 299 14.56 -2.87 -13.96
CA ASP A 299 14.50 -4.31 -14.31
C ASP A 299 14.50 -5.20 -13.06
N ASP A 300 15.23 -4.80 -12.00
CA ASP A 300 15.21 -5.52 -10.72
C ASP A 300 13.84 -5.40 -10.04
N ALA A 301 13.21 -4.24 -10.11
CA ALA A 301 11.85 -4.02 -9.62
C ALA A 301 10.83 -4.87 -10.39
N ILE A 302 10.89 -4.89 -11.72
CA ILE A 302 10.03 -5.74 -12.56
C ILE A 302 10.20 -7.21 -12.19
N THR A 303 11.44 -7.68 -12.06
CA THR A 303 11.74 -9.06 -11.68
C THR A 303 11.12 -9.44 -10.34
N GLN A 304 11.22 -8.57 -9.34
CA GLN A 304 10.62 -8.79 -8.03
C GLN A 304 9.08 -8.85 -8.09
N LEU A 305 8.45 -7.95 -8.83
CA LEU A 305 7.01 -7.91 -8.97
C LEU A 305 6.45 -9.14 -9.70
N GLU A 306 7.13 -9.62 -10.74
CA GLU A 306 6.76 -10.86 -11.42
C GLU A 306 6.96 -12.09 -10.50
N ARG A 307 8.01 -12.11 -9.66
CA ARG A 307 8.19 -13.14 -8.63
C ARG A 307 7.02 -13.18 -7.64
N LEU A 308 6.59 -12.03 -7.15
CA LEU A 308 5.44 -11.90 -6.23
C LEU A 308 4.14 -12.32 -6.91
N LYS A 309 3.91 -11.87 -8.15
CA LYS A 309 2.73 -12.21 -8.94
C LYS A 309 2.61 -13.72 -9.18
N LYS A 310 3.73 -14.38 -9.47
CA LYS A 310 3.78 -15.85 -9.61
C LYS A 310 3.44 -16.56 -8.30
N GLN A 311 4.01 -16.13 -7.17
CA GLN A 311 3.81 -16.75 -5.86
C GLN A 311 2.39 -16.57 -5.33
N ALA A 312 1.83 -15.38 -5.49
CA ALA A 312 0.47 -15.04 -5.05
C ALA A 312 -0.62 -15.57 -6.02
N GLY A 313 -0.26 -15.91 -7.25
CA GLY A 313 -1.22 -16.19 -8.33
C GLY A 313 -1.94 -14.92 -8.83
N GLY A 314 -1.33 -13.75 -8.65
CA GLY A 314 -1.87 -12.43 -8.94
C GLY A 314 -2.25 -11.64 -7.68
N PHE A 315 -2.26 -10.31 -7.79
CA PHE A 315 -2.70 -9.35 -6.77
C PHE A 315 -3.02 -8.00 -7.42
N GLY A 316 -3.79 -7.14 -6.73
CA GLY A 316 -4.33 -5.92 -7.33
C GLY A 316 -3.42 -4.71 -7.22
N CYS A 317 -2.65 -4.58 -6.14
CA CYS A 317 -1.80 -3.42 -5.89
C CYS A 317 -0.47 -3.83 -5.25
N PHE A 318 0.63 -3.26 -5.76
CA PHE A 318 1.90 -3.28 -5.05
C PHE A 318 2.13 -1.93 -4.36
N MET A 319 2.44 -1.98 -3.08
CA MET A 319 2.74 -0.81 -2.30
C MET A 319 4.22 -0.79 -1.90
N ILE A 320 4.91 0.24 -2.34
CA ILE A 320 6.28 0.50 -1.90
C ILE A 320 6.24 0.89 -0.42
N MET A 321 6.95 0.17 0.43
CA MET A 321 7.13 0.58 1.82
C MET A 321 8.00 1.84 1.84
N ALA A 322 7.45 2.95 2.32
CA ALA A 322 8.19 4.18 2.52
C ALA A 322 9.33 3.94 3.53
N ASN A 323 10.47 4.53 3.25
CA ASN A 323 11.66 4.41 4.08
C ASN A 323 12.54 5.66 3.91
N ASP A 324 13.37 5.94 4.89
CA ASP A 324 14.39 6.99 4.85
C ASP A 324 15.78 6.41 4.54
N TRP A 325 15.85 5.42 3.62
CA TRP A 325 17.12 4.83 3.20
C TRP A 325 18.04 5.81 2.48
N VAL A 326 17.43 6.79 1.83
CA VAL A 326 18.12 7.71 0.94
C VAL A 326 17.72 9.15 1.24
N GLU A 327 18.55 10.09 0.81
CA GLU A 327 18.19 11.50 0.86
C GLU A 327 16.94 11.80 0.03
N ARG A 328 16.20 12.83 0.44
CA ARG A 328 14.91 13.21 -0.15
C ARG A 328 14.91 13.22 -1.68
N GLN A 329 15.91 13.83 -2.32
CA GLN A 329 15.93 13.94 -3.79
C GLN A 329 16.08 12.56 -4.46
N ALA A 330 16.92 11.68 -3.92
CA ALA A 330 17.06 10.31 -4.41
C ALA A 330 15.76 9.51 -4.25
N SER A 331 15.05 9.71 -3.15
CA SER A 331 13.72 9.11 -2.93
C SER A 331 12.71 9.55 -4.00
N LEU A 332 12.58 10.85 -4.24
CA LEU A 332 11.68 11.38 -5.28
C LEU A 332 12.02 10.87 -6.68
N ASN A 333 13.32 10.82 -7.02
CA ASN A 333 13.80 10.27 -8.30
C ASN A 333 13.47 8.78 -8.44
N SER A 334 13.57 8.00 -7.37
CA SER A 334 13.22 6.58 -7.37
C SER A 334 11.73 6.36 -7.65
N TYR A 335 10.83 7.13 -7.03
CA TYR A 335 9.40 7.05 -7.32
C TYR A 335 9.06 7.49 -8.74
N GLU A 336 9.71 8.53 -9.27
CA GLU A 336 9.56 8.95 -10.65
C GLU A 336 10.01 7.87 -11.64
N LEU A 337 11.15 7.21 -11.35
CA LEU A 337 11.68 6.14 -12.17
C LEU A 337 10.75 4.91 -12.17
N LEU A 338 10.15 4.57 -11.01
CA LEU A 338 9.11 3.53 -10.91
C LEU A 338 7.90 3.86 -11.80
N ALA A 339 7.37 5.09 -11.68
CA ALA A 339 6.21 5.52 -12.44
C ALA A 339 6.48 5.53 -13.96
N LYS A 340 7.68 5.93 -14.37
CA LYS A 340 8.08 6.05 -15.77
C LYS A 340 8.39 4.69 -16.42
N GLU A 341 9.09 3.79 -15.75
CA GLU A 341 9.68 2.61 -16.37
C GLU A 341 9.07 1.28 -15.88
N VAL A 342 8.57 1.22 -14.64
CA VAL A 342 8.01 -0.01 -14.06
C VAL A 342 6.49 -0.10 -14.24
N PHE A 343 5.75 0.98 -13.95
CA PHE A 343 4.28 0.96 -14.03
C PHE A 343 3.75 0.58 -15.42
N PRO A 344 4.29 1.14 -16.54
CA PRO A 344 3.81 0.79 -17.87
C PRO A 344 3.89 -0.70 -18.18
N HIS A 345 4.91 -1.41 -17.66
CA HIS A 345 5.07 -2.85 -17.84
C HIS A 345 3.86 -3.64 -17.28
N PHE A 346 3.34 -3.25 -16.11
CA PHE A 346 2.22 -3.93 -15.46
C PHE A 346 0.84 -3.36 -15.78
N GLN A 347 0.80 -2.19 -16.40
CA GLN A 347 -0.45 -1.49 -16.74
C GLN A 347 -0.80 -1.56 -18.23
N GLY A 348 0.17 -1.95 -19.09
CA GLY A 348 0.00 -1.93 -20.54
C GLY A 348 -0.26 -0.54 -21.12
N SER A 349 0.07 0.53 -20.36
CA SER A 349 -0.27 1.90 -20.74
C SER A 349 0.48 2.40 -21.98
N ALA A 350 1.65 1.85 -22.27
CA ALA A 350 2.48 2.20 -23.43
C ALA A 350 2.28 1.28 -24.65
N ASP A 351 1.60 0.14 -24.52
CA ASP A 351 1.57 -0.94 -25.52
C ASP A 351 1.05 -0.47 -26.88
N ARG A 352 -0.02 0.32 -26.89
CA ARG A 352 -0.60 0.83 -28.14
C ARG A 352 0.30 1.87 -28.83
N ALA A 353 1.01 2.68 -28.07
CA ALA A 353 1.97 3.64 -28.64
C ALA A 353 3.15 2.91 -29.26
N VAL A 354 3.65 1.86 -28.60
CA VAL A 354 4.71 0.99 -29.13
C VAL A 354 4.24 0.30 -30.40
N ALA A 355 3.08 -0.35 -30.39
CA ALA A 355 2.51 -1.03 -31.55
C ALA A 355 2.27 -0.06 -32.72
N SER A 356 1.80 1.17 -32.46
CA SER A 356 1.62 2.18 -33.50
C SER A 356 2.94 2.64 -34.13
N ARG A 357 3.96 2.83 -33.30
CA ARG A 357 5.31 3.17 -33.79
C ARG A 357 5.86 2.06 -34.67
N ASP A 358 5.73 0.81 -34.24
CA ASP A 358 6.26 -0.34 -34.95
C ASP A 358 5.54 -0.54 -36.27
N TRP A 359 4.21 -0.43 -36.30
CA TRP A 359 3.42 -0.40 -37.53
C TRP A 359 3.89 0.69 -38.51
N CYS A 360 4.11 1.92 -38.04
CA CYS A 360 4.61 2.99 -38.93
C CYS A 360 6.01 2.68 -39.48
N ARG A 361 6.86 1.96 -38.74
CA ARG A 361 8.19 1.53 -39.20
C ARG A 361 8.10 0.42 -40.23
N ASP A 362 7.26 -0.59 -39.97
CA ASP A 362 7.11 -1.76 -40.82
C ASP A 362 6.47 -1.39 -42.17
N ASP A 363 5.51 -0.46 -42.19
CA ASP A 363 4.82 0.04 -43.39
C ASP A 363 5.45 1.32 -43.96
N HIS A 364 6.69 1.66 -43.56
CA HIS A 364 7.38 2.91 -43.91
C HIS A 364 7.29 3.23 -45.40
N ASP A 365 7.66 2.28 -46.31
CA ASP A 365 7.72 2.45 -47.74
C ASP A 365 6.33 2.74 -48.33
N THR A 366 5.29 2.10 -47.80
CA THR A 366 3.90 2.38 -48.21
C THR A 366 3.44 3.76 -47.79
N LEU A 367 3.66 4.11 -46.51
CA LEU A 367 3.20 5.34 -45.91
C LEU A 367 3.95 6.57 -46.44
N ILE A 368 5.26 6.53 -46.43
CA ILE A 368 6.12 7.63 -46.94
C ILE A 368 6.13 7.69 -48.45
N GLY A 369 6.20 6.55 -49.12
CA GLY A 369 6.13 6.47 -50.58
C GLY A 369 4.82 7.04 -51.15
N GLY A 370 3.68 6.75 -50.51
CA GLY A 370 2.41 7.33 -50.83
C GLY A 370 2.38 8.86 -50.68
N ALA A 371 2.93 9.39 -49.61
CA ALA A 371 3.05 10.82 -49.38
C ALA A 371 3.99 11.51 -50.40
N MET A 372 5.15 10.90 -50.70
CA MET A 372 6.08 11.41 -51.71
C MET A 372 5.46 11.44 -53.12
N ASN A 373 4.75 10.38 -53.53
CA ASN A 373 4.05 10.31 -54.80
C ASN A 373 2.99 11.41 -54.91
N ALA A 374 2.25 11.70 -53.82
CA ALA A 374 1.27 12.79 -53.82
C ALA A 374 1.94 14.17 -54.02
N VAL A 375 3.10 14.41 -53.42
CA VAL A 375 3.89 15.64 -53.60
C VAL A 375 4.40 15.75 -55.05
N ILE A 376 4.93 14.68 -55.63
CA ILE A 376 5.42 14.64 -57.00
C ILE A 376 4.26 14.95 -57.97
N GLN A 377 3.12 14.31 -57.79
CA GLN A 377 1.93 14.58 -58.63
C GLN A 377 1.47 16.04 -58.57
N GLU A 378 1.61 16.70 -57.42
CA GLU A 378 1.24 18.12 -57.28
C GLU A 378 2.29 19.02 -57.96
N ILE A 379 3.58 18.70 -57.88
CA ILE A 379 4.64 19.41 -58.60
C ILE A 379 4.43 19.31 -60.12
N ASP A 380 4.08 18.12 -60.62
CA ASP A 380 3.85 17.89 -62.06
C ASP A 380 2.61 18.61 -62.62
N ARG A 381 1.73 19.08 -61.76
CA ARG A 381 0.54 19.88 -62.14
C ARG A 381 0.83 21.36 -62.29
N TYR A 382 1.95 21.85 -61.80
CA TYR A 382 2.40 23.23 -61.94
C TYR A 382 3.47 23.39 -63.02
#